data_aeca190ab2c6c65b54785dd9be2dcfd9
#
_entry.id   aeca190ab2c6c65b54785dd9be2dcfd9
#
_cell.length_a   1.000
_cell.length_b   1.000
_cell.length_c   1.000
_cell.angle_alpha   90.00
_cell.angle_beta   90.00
_cell.angle_gamma   90.00
#
_symmetry.space_group_name_H-M   'P 1'
#
loop_
_entity.id
_entity.type
_entity.pdbx_description
1 polymer ?
#
loop_
_entity_poly.entity_id
_entity_poly.type
_entity_poly.pdbx_seq_one_letter_code
_entity_poly.pdbx_strand_id
1 'polypeptide(L)'
;FTLARMYERRIFIPAESDAQRLEEHEQFNRKIVASAPVGICILRTIDGVNILSNELAHTYLNMLTHEDRQRLTQIICGQQVNFVDVLTSNNTNLQISFVHSRYRNENVAICVLVDVSTRVKMEESLQEMAQAAEQASQSKSMFLATVSHELRTPLYGIIGNLDLLQTKELPKGVERLVTAMNNSSSLLLKIISDILD
;
A
#
# COMPACT_ATOMS: atom_id res chain seq x y z
N PHE A 1 60.47 -39.49 15.61
CA PHE A 1 60.04 -38.77 14.39
C PHE A 1 58.58 -39.05 13.98
N THR A 2 57.99 -40.20 14.37
CA THR A 2 56.64 -40.61 13.92
C THR A 2 55.50 -39.99 14.74
N LEU A 3 55.68 -39.75 16.04
CA LEU A 3 54.67 -39.21 16.96
C LEU A 3 54.42 -37.69 16.71
N ALA A 4 55.45 -36.93 16.42
CA ALA A 4 55.32 -35.51 16.12
C ALA A 4 54.50 -35.25 14.80
N ARG A 5 54.71 -36.05 13.75
CA ARG A 5 53.95 -36.02 12.51
C ARG A 5 52.49 -36.45 12.67
N MET A 6 52.16 -37.33 13.62
CA MET A 6 50.80 -37.73 13.93
C MET A 6 50.03 -36.62 14.70
N TYR A 7 50.74 -35.89 15.58
CA TYR A 7 50.17 -34.74 16.30
C TYR A 7 49.90 -33.57 15.38
N GLU A 8 50.81 -33.24 14.46
CA GLU A 8 50.61 -32.20 13.46
C GLU A 8 49.38 -32.48 12.54
N ARG A 9 49.22 -33.73 12.06
CA ARG A 9 48.10 -34.11 11.20
C ARG A 9 46.74 -34.17 11.89
N ARG A 10 46.67 -34.41 13.18
CA ARG A 10 45.40 -34.56 13.91
C ARG A 10 44.87 -33.27 14.51
N ILE A 11 45.72 -32.30 14.81
CA ILE A 11 45.32 -31.05 15.51
C ILE A 11 45.53 -29.81 14.64
N PHE A 12 46.63 -29.71 13.92
CA PHE A 12 46.94 -28.51 13.14
C PHE A 12 46.12 -28.39 11.80
N ILE A 13 45.98 -29.48 11.06
CA ILE A 13 45.24 -29.44 9.78
C ILE A 13 43.73 -29.18 9.96
N PRO A 14 43.03 -29.81 10.95
CA PRO A 14 41.63 -29.45 11.22
C PRO A 14 41.45 -28.00 11.68
N ALA A 15 42.34 -27.49 12.54
CA ALA A 15 42.28 -26.15 13.07
C ALA A 15 42.50 -25.06 11.99
N GLU A 16 43.44 -25.27 11.05
CA GLU A 16 43.64 -24.40 9.89
C GLU A 16 42.39 -24.40 8.95
N SER A 17 41.82 -25.56 8.69
CA SER A 17 40.58 -25.69 7.89
C SER A 17 39.39 -25.02 8.54
N ASP A 18 39.25 -25.11 9.87
CA ASP A 18 38.14 -24.45 10.59
C ASP A 18 38.33 -22.94 10.67
N ALA A 19 39.55 -22.45 10.85
CA ALA A 19 39.85 -21.01 10.81
C ALA A 19 39.56 -20.41 9.42
N GLN A 20 39.95 -21.11 8.35
CA GLN A 20 39.72 -20.68 6.98
C GLN A 20 38.22 -20.65 6.64
N ARG A 21 37.46 -21.67 7.08
CA ARG A 21 36.00 -21.66 6.94
C ARG A 21 35.35 -20.52 7.69
N LEU A 22 35.79 -20.21 8.89
CA LEU A 22 35.25 -19.09 9.67
C LEU A 22 35.53 -17.78 8.97
N GLU A 23 36.72 -17.57 8.43
CA GLU A 23 37.09 -16.37 7.68
C GLU A 23 36.24 -16.22 6.39
N GLU A 24 36.05 -17.30 5.64
CA GLU A 24 35.19 -17.32 4.44
C GLU A 24 33.74 -16.97 4.81
N HIS A 25 33.20 -17.52 5.89
CA HIS A 25 31.86 -17.19 6.40
C HIS A 25 31.75 -15.72 6.83
N GLU A 26 32.74 -15.19 7.53
CA GLU A 26 32.75 -13.77 7.91
C GLU A 26 32.79 -12.85 6.68
N GLN A 27 33.65 -13.14 5.71
CA GLN A 27 33.75 -12.37 4.48
C GLN A 27 32.45 -12.42 3.66
N PHE A 28 31.83 -13.60 3.59
CA PHE A 28 30.55 -13.79 2.92
C PHE A 28 29.42 -13.01 3.60
N ASN A 29 29.29 -13.10 4.92
CA ASN A 29 28.31 -12.35 5.70
C ASN A 29 28.49 -10.84 5.56
N ARG A 30 29.73 -10.33 5.60
CA ARG A 30 30.02 -8.92 5.35
C ARG A 30 29.58 -8.47 3.96
N LYS A 31 29.84 -9.28 2.92
CA LYS A 31 29.39 -8.97 1.56
C LYS A 31 27.88 -8.94 1.44
N ILE A 32 27.16 -9.88 2.05
CA ILE A 32 25.69 -9.90 2.07
C ILE A 32 25.16 -8.59 2.69
N VAL A 33 25.65 -8.24 3.88
CA VAL A 33 25.19 -7.03 4.58
C VAL A 33 25.54 -5.76 3.79
N ALA A 34 26.74 -5.70 3.21
CA ALA A 34 27.18 -4.54 2.43
C ALA A 34 26.39 -4.36 1.12
N SER A 35 26.01 -5.46 0.45
CA SER A 35 25.27 -5.43 -0.82
C SER A 35 23.76 -5.43 -0.67
N ALA A 36 23.22 -5.50 0.56
CA ALA A 36 21.79 -5.49 0.82
C ALA A 36 21.17 -4.17 0.35
N PRO A 37 20.05 -4.20 -0.41
CA PRO A 37 19.34 -3.00 -0.88
C PRO A 37 18.52 -2.31 0.23
N VAL A 38 18.88 -2.57 1.49
CA VAL A 38 18.25 -2.02 2.70
C VAL A 38 19.33 -1.56 3.66
N GLY A 39 19.02 -0.57 4.49
CA GLY A 39 19.89 -0.18 5.58
C GLY A 39 19.86 -1.24 6.67
N ILE A 40 21.03 -1.76 7.06
CA ILE A 40 21.14 -2.70 8.18
C ILE A 40 22.08 -2.10 9.20
N CYS A 41 21.63 -2.00 10.45
CA CYS A 41 22.48 -1.56 11.55
C CYS A 41 22.19 -2.31 12.85
N ILE A 42 23.14 -2.24 13.76
CA ILE A 42 23.04 -2.76 15.12
C ILE A 42 23.16 -1.57 16.08
N LEU A 43 22.10 -1.30 16.80
CA LEU A 43 22.04 -0.23 17.80
C LEU A 43 22.07 -0.81 19.19
N ARG A 44 22.81 -0.19 20.10
CA ARG A 44 22.78 -0.53 21.51
C ARG A 44 21.46 -0.05 22.12
N THR A 45 20.76 -0.93 22.84
CA THR A 45 19.40 -0.59 23.33
C THR A 45 19.38 0.50 24.39
N ILE A 46 20.44 0.64 25.19
CA ILE A 46 20.48 1.56 26.33
C ILE A 46 20.65 3.04 25.92
N ASP A 47 21.37 3.31 24.85
CA ASP A 47 21.76 4.68 24.44
C ASP A 47 21.59 4.94 22.92
N GLY A 48 21.17 3.94 22.16
CA GLY A 48 20.98 4.06 20.71
C GLY A 48 22.28 4.19 19.91
N VAL A 49 23.44 3.93 20.53
CA VAL A 49 24.74 4.02 19.84
C VAL A 49 24.81 2.98 18.74
N ASN A 50 25.19 3.41 17.53
CA ASN A 50 25.42 2.55 16.39
C ASN A 50 26.72 1.78 16.55
N ILE A 51 26.63 0.45 16.70
CA ILE A 51 27.76 -0.45 16.85
C ILE A 51 28.29 -0.90 15.48
N LEU A 52 27.39 -1.17 14.54
CA LEU A 52 27.70 -1.64 13.20
C LEU A 52 26.60 -1.21 12.23
N SER A 53 26.98 -0.77 11.05
CA SER A 53 26.03 -0.44 9.99
C SER A 53 26.64 -0.66 8.61
N ASN A 54 25.79 -0.98 7.62
CA ASN A 54 26.18 -0.88 6.24
C ASN A 54 26.10 0.60 5.78
N GLU A 55 26.61 0.88 4.59
CA GLU A 55 26.68 2.24 4.04
C GLU A 55 25.30 2.90 3.91
N LEU A 56 24.30 2.12 3.49
CA LEU A 56 22.93 2.60 3.33
C LEU A 56 22.28 2.95 4.68
N ALA A 57 22.47 2.13 5.71
CA ALA A 57 22.00 2.44 7.06
C ALA A 57 22.68 3.69 7.63
N HIS A 58 23.98 3.85 7.38
CA HIS A 58 24.69 5.06 7.81
C HIS A 58 24.09 6.32 7.15
N THR A 59 23.78 6.25 5.86
CA THR A 59 23.10 7.32 5.13
C THR A 59 21.74 7.65 5.72
N TYR A 60 20.89 6.65 5.94
CA TYR A 60 19.55 6.83 6.49
C TYR A 60 19.58 7.35 7.94
N LEU A 61 20.45 6.82 8.77
CA LEU A 61 20.61 7.30 10.15
C LEU A 61 21.04 8.78 10.20
N ASN A 62 21.83 9.26 9.24
CA ASN A 62 22.23 10.66 9.17
C ASN A 62 21.10 11.60 8.69
N MET A 63 20.06 11.06 8.07
CA MET A 63 18.85 11.82 7.70
C MET A 63 17.87 11.99 8.88
N LEU A 64 18.01 11.19 9.95
CA LEU A 64 17.17 11.29 11.13
C LEU A 64 17.52 12.53 11.95
N THR A 65 16.50 13.24 12.41
CA THR A 65 16.65 14.35 13.36
C THR A 65 17.10 13.85 14.73
N HIS A 66 17.54 14.74 15.59
CA HIS A 66 17.89 14.38 16.96
C HIS A 66 16.67 13.83 17.74
N GLU A 67 15.50 14.41 17.52
CA GLU A 67 14.25 13.96 18.12
C GLU A 67 13.85 12.55 17.65
N ASP A 68 13.98 12.28 16.35
CA ASP A 68 13.68 10.95 15.78
C ASP A 68 14.62 9.88 16.36
N ARG A 69 15.90 10.20 16.52
CA ARG A 69 16.86 9.28 17.14
C ARG A 69 16.52 9.00 18.61
N GLN A 70 16.15 10.01 19.36
CA GLN A 70 15.71 9.83 20.75
C GLN A 70 14.44 8.98 20.85
N ARG A 71 13.46 9.26 19.99
CA ARG A 71 12.23 8.48 19.89
C ARG A 71 12.50 7.02 19.52
N LEU A 72 13.36 6.79 18.53
CA LEU A 72 13.78 5.45 18.12
C LEU A 72 14.42 4.70 19.27
N THR A 73 15.32 5.33 20.02
CA THR A 73 15.98 4.73 21.20
C THR A 73 14.97 4.35 22.26
N GLN A 74 13.99 5.23 22.56
CA GLN A 74 12.93 4.94 23.53
C GLN A 74 12.06 3.75 23.10
N ILE A 75 11.69 3.67 21.81
CA ILE A 75 10.90 2.56 21.27
C ILE A 75 11.68 1.24 21.37
N ILE A 76 12.96 1.26 20.99
CA ILE A 76 13.84 0.09 21.11
C ILE A 76 13.99 -0.37 22.56
N CYS A 77 14.10 0.55 23.51
CA CYS A 77 14.14 0.21 24.94
C CYS A 77 12.83 -0.39 25.45
N GLY A 78 11.70 0.07 24.94
CA GLY A 78 10.36 -0.26 25.45
C GLY A 78 9.82 -1.65 25.06
N GLN A 79 10.44 -2.36 24.12
CA GLN A 79 10.09 -3.72 23.65
C GLN A 79 8.62 -3.92 23.20
N GLN A 80 7.85 -2.87 23.00
CA GLN A 80 6.40 -2.97 22.71
C GLN A 80 6.06 -2.98 21.22
N VAL A 81 6.96 -2.55 20.36
CA VAL A 81 6.73 -2.39 18.91
C VAL A 81 7.91 -2.95 18.15
N ASN A 82 7.67 -3.59 17.02
CA ASN A 82 8.72 -4.20 16.19
C ASN A 82 9.12 -3.33 15.00
N PHE A 83 8.43 -2.23 14.75
CA PHE A 83 8.74 -1.29 13.66
C PHE A 83 8.26 0.12 14.00
N VAL A 84 8.83 1.09 13.31
CA VAL A 84 8.43 2.50 13.38
C VAL A 84 8.58 3.13 11.99
N ASP A 85 7.61 3.98 11.61
CA ASP A 85 7.69 4.78 10.41
C ASP A 85 8.17 6.19 10.77
N VAL A 86 9.15 6.69 10.04
CA VAL A 86 9.76 8.01 10.27
C VAL A 86 9.80 8.77 8.95
N LEU A 87 9.31 10.01 8.96
CA LEU A 87 9.54 10.96 7.88
C LEU A 87 10.83 11.73 8.17
N THR A 88 11.82 11.58 7.31
CA THR A 88 13.12 12.23 7.49
C THR A 88 13.09 13.71 7.10
N SER A 89 14.12 14.45 7.49
CA SER A 89 14.31 15.86 7.10
C SER A 89 14.34 16.09 5.58
N ASN A 90 14.69 15.07 4.80
CA ASN A 90 14.72 15.10 3.34
C ASN A 90 13.41 14.62 2.68
N ASN A 91 12.32 14.53 3.44
CA ASN A 91 11.02 14.04 2.98
C ASN A 91 11.04 12.59 2.46
N THR A 92 11.92 11.76 2.99
CA THR A 92 11.98 10.32 2.73
C THR A 92 11.22 9.58 3.81
N ASN A 93 10.29 8.70 3.43
CA ASN A 93 9.57 7.85 4.36
C ASN A 93 10.41 6.60 4.65
N LEU A 94 10.97 6.51 5.83
CA LEU A 94 11.73 5.35 6.29
C LEU A 94 10.88 4.47 7.18
N GLN A 95 10.79 3.19 6.86
CA GLN A 95 10.29 2.16 7.77
C GLN A 95 11.49 1.48 8.44
N ILE A 96 11.52 1.53 9.76
CA ILE A 96 12.58 0.94 10.58
C ILE A 96 11.99 -0.23 11.36
N SER A 97 12.40 -1.44 11.02
CA SER A 97 12.05 -2.67 11.74
C SER A 97 13.23 -3.09 12.60
N PHE A 98 12.97 -3.64 13.78
CA PHE A 98 14.04 -4.06 14.68
C PHE A 98 13.71 -5.33 15.44
N VAL A 99 14.78 -6.09 15.75
CA VAL A 99 14.73 -7.33 16.52
C VAL A 99 15.77 -7.25 17.63
N HIS A 100 15.33 -7.51 18.85
CA HIS A 100 16.22 -7.55 20.01
C HIS A 100 17.13 -8.78 19.97
N SER A 101 18.39 -8.57 20.28
CA SER A 101 19.42 -9.60 20.30
C SER A 101 20.51 -9.29 21.35
N ARG A 102 21.47 -10.16 21.47
CA ARG A 102 22.68 -9.95 22.28
C ARG A 102 23.91 -10.00 21.39
N TYR A 103 24.76 -9.01 21.53
CA TYR A 103 26.04 -8.95 20.83
C TYR A 103 27.14 -8.53 21.81
N ARG A 104 28.22 -9.33 21.88
CA ARG A 104 29.35 -9.12 22.82
C ARG A 104 28.91 -8.85 24.27
N ASN A 105 27.92 -9.59 24.72
CA ASN A 105 27.33 -9.51 26.07
C ASN A 105 26.53 -8.20 26.35
N GLU A 106 26.27 -7.37 25.34
CA GLU A 106 25.41 -6.19 25.41
C GLU A 106 24.05 -6.48 24.77
N ASN A 107 23.00 -5.83 25.28
CA ASN A 107 21.69 -5.86 24.65
C ASN A 107 21.68 -4.90 23.47
N VAL A 108 21.28 -5.42 22.31
CA VAL A 108 21.28 -4.68 21.04
C VAL A 108 19.96 -4.88 20.31
N ALA A 109 19.67 -3.97 19.40
CA ALA A 109 18.63 -4.13 18.40
C ALA A 109 19.26 -4.20 17.02
N ILE A 110 18.95 -5.24 16.27
CA ILE A 110 19.27 -5.35 14.84
C ILE A 110 18.16 -4.61 14.11
N CYS A 111 18.51 -3.53 13.42
CA CYS A 111 17.56 -2.67 12.71
C CYS A 111 17.71 -2.84 11.21
N VAL A 112 16.56 -2.87 10.52
CA VAL A 112 16.46 -2.83 9.06
C VAL A 112 15.70 -1.56 8.68
N LEU A 113 16.32 -0.71 7.89
CA LEU A 113 15.79 0.56 7.41
C LEU A 113 15.47 0.44 5.93
N VAL A 114 14.22 0.72 5.57
CA VAL A 114 13.73 0.63 4.19
C VAL A 114 13.11 1.96 3.78
N ASP A 115 13.51 2.49 2.63
CA ASP A 115 12.81 3.61 2.01
C ASP A 115 11.49 3.13 1.39
N VAL A 116 10.40 3.59 1.96
CA VAL A 116 9.03 3.25 1.51
C VAL A 116 8.35 4.42 0.82
N SER A 117 9.08 5.48 0.46
CA SER A 117 8.51 6.70 -0.12
C SER A 117 7.72 6.45 -1.40
N THR A 118 8.22 5.56 -2.28
CA THR A 118 7.51 5.18 -3.50
C THR A 118 6.20 4.44 -3.18
N ARG A 119 6.23 3.53 -2.21
CA ARG A 119 5.03 2.79 -1.77
C ARG A 119 3.98 3.73 -1.22
N VAL A 120 4.36 4.64 -0.32
CA VAL A 120 3.44 5.62 0.28
C VAL A 120 2.80 6.49 -0.79
N LYS A 121 3.58 7.03 -1.74
CA LYS A 121 3.04 7.83 -2.86
C LYS A 121 2.09 7.04 -3.76
N MET A 122 2.38 5.77 -4.00
CA MET A 122 1.48 4.90 -4.77
C MET A 122 0.17 4.65 -4.02
N GLU A 123 0.22 4.38 -2.73
CA GLU A 123 -0.96 4.18 -1.89
C GLU A 123 -1.84 5.43 -1.86
N GLU A 124 -1.25 6.62 -1.69
CA GLU A 124 -1.95 7.91 -1.75
C GLU A 124 -2.62 8.13 -3.11
N SER A 125 -1.88 7.92 -4.21
CA SER A 125 -2.43 8.07 -5.57
C SER A 125 -3.58 7.09 -5.86
N LEU A 126 -3.46 5.83 -5.42
CA LEU A 126 -4.53 4.84 -5.54
C LEU A 126 -5.77 5.25 -4.75
N GLN A 127 -5.60 5.79 -3.56
CA GLN A 127 -6.70 6.26 -2.73
C GLN A 127 -7.41 7.46 -3.38
N GLU A 128 -6.67 8.42 -3.92
CA GLU A 128 -7.23 9.56 -4.65
C GLU A 128 -8.03 9.11 -5.88
N MET A 129 -7.47 8.17 -6.66
CA MET A 129 -8.15 7.63 -7.84
C MET A 129 -9.43 6.85 -7.47
N ALA A 130 -9.39 6.06 -6.40
CA ALA A 130 -10.57 5.35 -5.91
C ALA A 130 -11.67 6.31 -5.46
N GLN A 131 -11.30 7.36 -4.74
CA GLN A 131 -12.24 8.38 -4.29
C GLN A 131 -12.87 9.16 -5.47
N ALA A 132 -12.05 9.53 -6.46
CA ALA A 132 -12.55 10.21 -7.67
C ALA A 132 -13.50 9.32 -8.48
N ALA A 133 -13.18 8.01 -8.62
CA ALA A 133 -14.04 7.04 -9.29
C ALA A 133 -15.38 6.86 -8.58
N GLU A 134 -15.38 6.78 -7.25
CA GLU A 134 -16.59 6.69 -6.44
C GLU A 134 -17.47 7.94 -6.59
N GLN A 135 -16.90 9.13 -6.52
CA GLN A 135 -17.62 10.38 -6.72
C GLN A 135 -18.23 10.49 -8.13
N ALA A 136 -17.48 10.06 -9.16
CA ALA A 136 -17.99 10.02 -10.52
C ALA A 136 -19.16 9.04 -10.68
N SER A 137 -19.07 7.87 -10.04
CA SER A 137 -20.14 6.87 -10.04
C SER A 137 -21.40 7.38 -9.34
N GLN A 138 -21.27 8.00 -8.18
CA GLN A 138 -22.39 8.59 -7.44
C GLN A 138 -23.05 9.74 -8.23
N SER A 139 -22.24 10.63 -8.84
CA SER A 139 -22.74 11.71 -9.67
C SER A 139 -23.51 11.20 -10.88
N LYS A 140 -23.00 10.16 -11.54
CA LYS A 140 -23.68 9.49 -12.65
C LYS A 140 -25.01 8.90 -12.23
N SER A 141 -25.06 8.21 -11.10
CA SER A 141 -26.31 7.60 -10.57
C SER A 141 -27.34 8.65 -10.22
N MET A 142 -26.93 9.72 -9.56
CA MET A 142 -27.81 10.84 -9.22
C MET A 142 -28.34 11.54 -10.48
N PHE A 143 -27.49 11.80 -11.49
CA PHE A 143 -27.88 12.38 -12.76
C PHE A 143 -28.94 11.52 -13.46
N LEU A 144 -28.70 10.21 -13.58
CA LEU A 144 -29.65 9.30 -14.20
C LEU A 144 -31.00 9.28 -13.46
N ALA A 145 -30.97 9.19 -12.12
CA ALA A 145 -32.20 9.21 -11.32
C ALA A 145 -33.01 10.52 -11.54
N THR A 146 -32.33 11.68 -11.54
CA THR A 146 -32.97 12.98 -11.76
C THR A 146 -33.55 13.07 -13.17
N VAL A 147 -32.79 12.73 -14.20
CA VAL A 147 -33.24 12.76 -15.60
C VAL A 147 -34.45 11.85 -15.79
N SER A 148 -34.45 10.66 -15.19
CA SER A 148 -35.57 9.74 -15.24
C SER A 148 -36.85 10.39 -14.69
N HIS A 149 -36.74 10.95 -13.49
CA HIS A 149 -37.88 11.58 -12.84
C HIS A 149 -38.46 12.73 -13.69
N GLU A 150 -37.55 13.58 -14.18
CA GLU A 150 -37.92 14.76 -14.99
C GLU A 150 -38.52 14.40 -16.36
N LEU A 151 -38.11 13.24 -16.93
CA LEU A 151 -38.71 12.74 -18.18
C LEU A 151 -40.00 11.96 -17.94
N ARG A 152 -40.12 11.23 -16.85
CA ARG A 152 -41.29 10.42 -16.53
C ARG A 152 -42.55 11.25 -16.28
N THR A 153 -42.41 12.39 -15.59
CA THR A 153 -43.53 13.25 -15.22
C THR A 153 -44.28 13.81 -16.44
N PRO A 154 -43.64 14.48 -17.45
CA PRO A 154 -44.35 14.94 -18.63
C PRO A 154 -44.86 13.81 -19.50
N LEU A 155 -44.18 12.66 -19.56
CA LEU A 155 -44.63 11.48 -20.29
C LEU A 155 -45.93 10.89 -19.73
N TYR A 156 -46.07 10.78 -18.41
CA TYR A 156 -47.33 10.40 -17.80
C TYR A 156 -48.46 11.38 -18.11
N GLY A 157 -48.16 12.69 -18.15
CA GLY A 157 -49.12 13.70 -18.58
C GLY A 157 -49.57 13.50 -20.03
N ILE A 158 -48.66 13.18 -20.95
CA ILE A 158 -48.96 12.91 -22.36
C ILE A 158 -49.81 11.64 -22.47
N ILE A 159 -49.41 10.52 -21.84
CA ILE A 159 -50.16 9.26 -21.87
C ILE A 159 -51.55 9.45 -21.30
N GLY A 160 -51.69 10.09 -20.15
CA GLY A 160 -52.99 10.35 -19.54
C GLY A 160 -53.96 11.16 -20.43
N ASN A 161 -53.41 12.19 -21.15
CA ASN A 161 -54.21 12.96 -22.11
C ASN A 161 -54.59 12.13 -23.36
N LEU A 162 -53.71 11.27 -23.83
CA LEU A 162 -54.01 10.32 -24.94
C LEU A 162 -55.07 9.29 -24.55
N ASP A 163 -54.99 8.75 -23.34
CA ASP A 163 -55.96 7.83 -22.82
C ASP A 163 -57.37 8.50 -22.71
N LEU A 164 -57.41 9.74 -22.23
CA LEU A 164 -58.64 10.54 -22.21
C LEU A 164 -59.19 10.79 -23.61
N LEU A 165 -58.36 11.03 -24.60
CA LEU A 165 -58.79 11.17 -25.98
C LEU A 165 -59.37 9.88 -26.56
N GLN A 166 -58.80 8.73 -26.21
CA GLN A 166 -59.29 7.42 -26.65
C GLN A 166 -60.70 7.09 -26.09
N THR A 167 -61.12 7.70 -24.99
CA THR A 167 -62.48 7.55 -24.46
C THR A 167 -63.53 8.36 -25.22
N LYS A 168 -63.13 9.22 -26.17
CA LYS A 168 -64.03 10.03 -26.98
C LYS A 168 -64.28 9.43 -28.34
N GLU A 169 -65.44 9.71 -28.96
CA GLU A 169 -65.71 9.37 -30.35
C GLU A 169 -64.83 10.20 -31.27
N LEU A 170 -63.78 9.59 -31.84
CA LEU A 170 -62.83 10.23 -32.72
C LEU A 170 -63.08 9.83 -34.18
N PRO A 171 -62.88 10.74 -35.16
CA PRO A 171 -62.82 10.35 -36.57
C PRO A 171 -61.79 9.25 -36.82
N LYS A 172 -62.11 8.26 -37.70
CA LYS A 172 -61.22 7.09 -37.94
C LYS A 172 -59.79 7.39 -38.27
N GLY A 173 -59.47 8.54 -38.86
CA GLY A 173 -58.10 8.97 -39.13
C GLY A 173 -57.33 9.44 -37.86
N VAL A 174 -58.03 10.11 -36.95
CA VAL A 174 -57.52 10.68 -35.70
C VAL A 174 -57.26 9.56 -34.68
N GLU A 175 -58.15 8.61 -34.60
CA GLU A 175 -58.01 7.43 -33.71
C GLU A 175 -56.69 6.66 -33.93
N ARG A 176 -56.33 6.45 -35.20
CA ARG A 176 -55.03 5.79 -35.52
C ARG A 176 -53.81 6.64 -35.06
N LEU A 177 -53.89 7.94 -35.18
CA LEU A 177 -52.82 8.83 -34.74
C LEU A 177 -52.66 8.83 -33.21
N VAL A 178 -53.77 8.91 -32.47
CA VAL A 178 -53.78 8.87 -31.02
C VAL A 178 -53.22 7.54 -30.52
N THR A 179 -53.60 6.40 -31.12
CA THR A 179 -53.07 5.07 -30.77
C THR A 179 -51.55 4.99 -31.04
N ALA A 180 -51.07 5.53 -32.17
CA ALA A 180 -49.64 5.56 -32.51
C ALA A 180 -48.83 6.39 -31.51
N MET A 181 -49.39 7.54 -31.10
CA MET A 181 -48.75 8.43 -30.09
C MET A 181 -48.70 7.75 -28.73
N ASN A 182 -49.74 7.08 -28.29
CA ASN A 182 -49.79 6.38 -27.04
C ASN A 182 -48.76 5.23 -26.99
N ASN A 183 -48.67 4.43 -28.04
CA ASN A 183 -47.67 3.36 -28.18
C ASN A 183 -46.23 3.94 -28.16
N SER A 184 -45.96 5.05 -28.82
CA SER A 184 -44.65 5.71 -28.84
C SER A 184 -44.28 6.26 -27.46
N SER A 185 -45.19 6.86 -26.73
CA SER A 185 -44.99 7.42 -25.39
C SER A 185 -44.73 6.27 -24.38
N SER A 186 -45.49 5.19 -24.46
CA SER A 186 -45.32 4.01 -23.62
C SER A 186 -43.96 3.30 -23.88
N LEU A 187 -43.54 3.23 -25.14
CA LEU A 187 -42.25 2.71 -25.52
C LEU A 187 -41.10 3.56 -24.94
N LEU A 188 -41.22 4.89 -25.03
CA LEU A 188 -40.21 5.81 -24.48
C LEU A 188 -40.11 5.67 -22.95
N LEU A 189 -41.25 5.53 -22.28
CA LEU A 189 -41.27 5.28 -20.83
C LEU A 189 -40.57 3.98 -20.44
N LYS A 190 -40.77 2.92 -21.23
CA LYS A 190 -40.06 1.65 -21.05
C LYS A 190 -38.57 1.80 -21.25
N ILE A 191 -38.11 2.47 -22.31
CA ILE A 191 -36.66 2.71 -22.55
C ILE A 191 -36.02 3.46 -21.38
N ILE A 192 -36.69 4.50 -20.86
CA ILE A 192 -36.19 5.27 -19.72
C ILE A 192 -36.06 4.35 -18.48
N SER A 193 -37.01 3.46 -18.21
CA SER A 193 -36.91 2.48 -17.10
C SER A 193 -35.78 1.48 -17.31
N ASP A 194 -35.64 0.94 -18.51
CA ASP A 194 -34.62 -0.04 -18.85
C ASP A 194 -33.16 0.51 -18.76
N ILE A 195 -32.99 1.82 -18.87
CA ILE A 195 -31.67 2.47 -18.72
C ILE A 195 -31.29 2.67 -17.25
N LEU A 196 -32.27 2.66 -16.36
CA LEU A 196 -32.09 3.00 -14.94
C LEU A 196 -32.08 1.80 -13.99
N ASP A 197 -32.66 0.69 -14.44
CA ASP A 197 -32.61 -0.60 -13.74
C ASP A 197 -31.28 -1.32 -14.04
#